data_a592e6dc2c43cfb60eca5408c678506d
#
_entry.id   a592e6dc2c43cfb60eca5408c678506d
#
_cell.length_a   1.000
_cell.length_b   1.000
_cell.length_c   1.000
_cell.angle_alpha   90.00
_cell.angle_beta   90.00
_cell.angle_gamma   90.00
#
_symmetry.space_group_name_H-M   'P 1'
#
loop_
_entity.id
_entity.type
_entity.pdbx_description
1 polymer ?
#
loop_
_entity_poly.entity_id
_entity_poly.type
_entity_poly.pdbx_seq_one_letter_code
_entity_poly.pdbx_strand_id
1 'polypeptide(L)'
;MLRLAAIFKDGAVLQRDRKVKIWGDTDWEVVYISMTDDKGTELCKPTCEASDNSFVFEIGPFHAGGPYVIKISGDTEEIVLKDVYFGDVYIAGGQSNMEFELQNSLDGKREVSESNNPYIRFYYTPKVSWVGQELYKAENDSVWEKCQPGKTGHWSACGYYFAKALSEVLNGDDPSDADGSEKQDTLDPFQNEKVMIGIIGCNWGGTSAACWMSREKLLEYPETAVYISDYDKATKGQVLEEYLKELAEYEVYQAEFDRNVGNYYATNENPSWEEAIKLFGENRYPGPMGPRNWTRPAGLYESMLKRIAPYGICGALWYQGEEDDNRPYTYKRLLQSLTEEWKKIFENKELPFYIVQLPIFKNEGEDDDKNWPFIREAQSDVCAEEENFGLAVSLESGECHNIHPLNKETAGYRLAFQALYRYYGIYGEWEACGPRLESSYAEGDSVYAEISCCQQGLVTDGDDGFLEDLYFGDFLPEDSGFEVAGADGVYFPAKVQYL
;
A
#
# COMPACT_ATOMS: atom_id res chain seq x y z
N MET A 1 28.31 20.12 9.16
CA MET A 1 27.70 18.92 8.48
C MET A 1 26.34 19.31 7.98
N LEU A 2 26.05 18.98 6.71
CA LEU A 2 24.72 19.14 6.10
C LEU A 2 24.22 17.78 5.63
N ARG A 3 23.01 17.38 6.02
CA ARG A 3 22.39 16.12 5.65
C ARG A 3 20.90 16.30 5.37
N LEU A 4 20.43 15.79 4.25
CA LEU A 4 19.00 15.71 3.95
C LEU A 4 18.39 14.41 4.48
N ALA A 5 17.08 14.43 4.75
CA ALA A 5 16.35 13.20 4.95
C ALA A 5 16.50 12.30 3.70
N ALA A 6 16.57 10.99 3.95
CA ALA A 6 17.00 10.02 2.93
C ALA A 6 16.14 9.99 1.68
N ILE A 7 14.89 10.38 1.79
CA ILE A 7 13.94 10.40 0.66
C ILE A 7 14.28 11.49 -0.38
N PHE A 8 15.03 12.53 -0.01
CA PHE A 8 15.47 13.57 -0.95
C PHE A 8 16.74 13.14 -1.67
N LYS A 9 16.56 12.56 -2.85
CA LYS A 9 17.61 12.08 -3.76
C LYS A 9 17.36 12.57 -5.17
N ASP A 10 18.31 12.34 -6.06
CA ASP A 10 18.13 12.53 -7.50
C ASP A 10 16.92 11.70 -7.98
N GLY A 11 16.12 12.28 -8.87
CA GLY A 11 14.92 11.65 -9.39
C GLY A 11 13.69 11.74 -8.48
N ALA A 12 13.75 12.47 -7.36
CA ALA A 12 12.63 12.62 -6.43
C ALA A 12 11.41 13.27 -7.10
N VAL A 13 10.22 12.80 -6.72
CA VAL A 13 8.95 13.41 -7.08
C VAL A 13 8.41 14.12 -5.85
N LEU A 14 8.23 15.43 -5.92
CA LEU A 14 7.63 16.27 -4.89
C LEU A 14 6.16 16.50 -5.20
N GLN A 15 5.31 16.55 -4.18
CA GLN A 15 3.88 16.74 -4.38
C GLN A 15 3.57 18.11 -5.00
N ARG A 16 2.86 18.11 -6.12
CA ARG A 16 2.40 19.32 -6.81
C ARG A 16 1.22 20.00 -6.09
N ASP A 17 0.93 21.25 -6.50
CA ASP A 17 -0.25 22.04 -6.15
C ASP A 17 -0.46 22.29 -4.64
N ARG A 18 0.58 22.01 -3.84
CA ARG A 18 0.62 22.31 -2.42
C ARG A 18 2.03 22.68 -1.98
N LYS A 19 2.14 23.31 -0.83
CA LYS A 19 3.44 23.51 -0.20
C LYS A 19 4.00 22.19 0.25
N VAL A 20 5.30 21.98 0.02
CA VAL A 20 6.03 20.79 0.41
C VAL A 20 7.19 21.14 1.31
N LYS A 21 7.48 20.26 2.26
CA LYS A 21 8.60 20.40 3.17
C LYS A 21 9.83 19.67 2.62
N ILE A 22 11.00 20.30 2.76
CA ILE A 22 12.32 19.69 2.56
C ILE A 22 13.08 19.89 3.85
N TRP A 23 13.57 18.79 4.46
CA TRP A 23 14.17 18.84 5.80
C TRP A 23 15.44 17.99 5.91
N GLY A 24 16.16 18.24 6.96
CA GLY A 24 17.39 17.52 7.27
C GLY A 24 18.07 18.02 8.52
N ASP A 25 19.30 17.58 8.72
CA ASP A 25 20.12 17.91 9.87
C ASP A 25 21.28 18.81 9.46
N THR A 26 21.67 19.73 10.34
CA THR A 26 22.81 20.63 10.15
C THR A 26 23.37 21.09 11.48
N ASP A 27 24.66 21.46 11.50
CA ASP A 27 25.33 22.18 12.60
C ASP A 27 25.53 23.67 12.27
N TRP A 28 24.96 24.16 11.16
CA TRP A 28 24.99 25.58 10.79
C TRP A 28 23.77 26.33 11.28
N GLU A 29 23.93 27.63 11.52
CA GLU A 29 22.86 28.50 11.99
C GLU A 29 21.84 28.78 10.85
N VAL A 30 22.33 28.86 9.60
CA VAL A 30 21.52 29.20 8.44
C VAL A 30 21.77 28.22 7.28
N VAL A 31 20.72 27.77 6.66
CA VAL A 31 20.75 26.93 5.46
C VAL A 31 20.00 27.66 4.32
N TYR A 32 20.50 27.52 3.13
CA TYR A 32 19.95 28.14 1.92
C TYR A 32 19.46 27.05 0.98
N ILE A 33 18.35 27.29 0.33
CA ILE A 33 17.84 26.45 -0.76
C ILE A 33 17.66 27.31 -2.02
N SER A 34 17.99 26.77 -3.18
CA SER A 34 17.60 27.34 -4.47
C SER A 34 17.10 26.25 -5.40
N MET A 35 16.12 26.58 -6.21
CA MET A 35 15.58 25.69 -7.23
C MET A 35 15.62 26.37 -8.60
N THR A 36 16.13 25.65 -9.59
CA THR A 36 16.21 26.12 -10.98
C THR A 36 15.54 25.13 -11.93
N ASP A 37 14.99 25.66 -13.04
CA ASP A 37 14.53 24.84 -14.16
C ASP A 37 15.70 24.30 -15.01
N ASP A 38 15.40 23.56 -16.06
CA ASP A 38 16.35 23.00 -17.03
C ASP A 38 17.13 24.07 -17.82
N LYS A 39 16.62 25.32 -17.86
CA LYS A 39 17.24 26.49 -18.49
C LYS A 39 18.11 27.29 -17.54
N GLY A 40 18.12 26.92 -16.25
CA GLY A 40 18.86 27.64 -15.21
C GLY A 40 18.11 28.85 -14.64
N THR A 41 16.82 28.99 -14.91
CA THR A 41 16.00 30.06 -14.32
C THR A 41 15.75 29.74 -12.85
N GLU A 42 16.07 30.67 -11.96
CA GLU A 42 15.80 30.53 -10.52
C GLU A 42 14.31 30.72 -10.23
N LEU A 43 13.69 29.69 -9.66
CA LEU A 43 12.24 29.66 -9.35
C LEU A 43 11.95 30.03 -7.89
N CYS A 44 12.85 29.66 -6.97
CA CYS A 44 12.75 30.05 -5.57
C CYS A 44 14.11 30.02 -4.89
N LYS A 45 14.24 30.81 -3.81
CA LYS A 45 15.49 30.90 -3.02
C LYS A 45 15.22 31.30 -1.56
N PRO A 46 14.45 30.52 -0.80
CA PRO A 46 14.25 30.80 0.62
C PRO A 46 15.52 30.50 1.45
N THR A 47 15.52 31.07 2.64
CA THR A 47 16.50 30.76 3.69
C THR A 47 15.79 30.17 4.89
N CYS A 48 16.48 29.36 5.67
CA CYS A 48 15.97 28.76 6.89
C CYS A 48 17.00 28.91 8.02
N GLU A 49 16.54 29.42 9.17
CA GLU A 49 17.31 29.34 10.41
C GLU A 49 17.16 27.93 10.97
N ALA A 50 18.29 27.30 11.28
CA ALA A 50 18.29 25.98 11.87
C ALA A 50 17.94 26.04 13.36
N SER A 51 17.21 25.06 13.85
CA SER A 51 16.87 24.87 15.26
C SER A 51 17.12 23.43 15.67
N ASP A 52 17.71 23.24 16.85
CA ASP A 52 17.99 21.89 17.39
C ASP A 52 18.76 20.97 16.41
N ASN A 53 19.75 21.53 15.73
CA ASN A 53 20.55 20.87 14.68
C ASN A 53 19.73 20.34 13.50
N SER A 54 18.56 20.90 13.24
CA SER A 54 17.70 20.55 12.13
C SER A 54 17.23 21.77 11.36
N PHE A 55 16.85 21.57 10.10
CA PHE A 55 16.22 22.59 9.27
C PHE A 55 15.02 22.04 8.52
N VAL A 56 14.08 22.92 8.23
CA VAL A 56 12.90 22.61 7.41
C VAL A 56 12.62 23.79 6.49
N PHE A 57 12.64 23.55 5.18
CA PHE A 57 12.13 24.49 4.19
C PHE A 57 10.71 24.15 3.82
N GLU A 58 9.90 25.16 3.57
CA GLU A 58 8.60 25.04 2.93
C GLU A 58 8.66 25.74 1.57
N ILE A 59 8.47 25.01 0.48
CA ILE A 59 8.52 25.53 -0.89
C ILE A 59 7.21 25.27 -1.63
N GLY A 60 6.94 26.06 -2.67
CA GLY A 60 5.75 25.94 -3.50
C GLY A 60 4.57 26.80 -3.00
N PRO A 61 3.33 26.55 -3.51
CA PRO A 61 2.98 25.43 -4.41
C PRO A 61 3.59 25.60 -5.82
N PHE A 62 3.88 24.46 -6.46
CA PHE A 62 4.29 24.39 -7.87
C PHE A 62 3.37 23.40 -8.59
N HIS A 63 3.04 23.68 -9.86
CA HIS A 63 2.30 22.76 -10.72
C HIS A 63 3.17 21.58 -11.15
N ALA A 64 2.57 20.58 -11.79
CA ALA A 64 3.31 19.49 -12.41
C ALA A 64 4.40 20.03 -13.32
N GLY A 65 5.56 19.39 -13.31
CA GLY A 65 6.67 19.82 -14.16
C GLY A 65 8.03 19.37 -13.68
N GLY A 66 9.06 19.71 -14.44
CA GLY A 66 10.45 19.32 -14.24
C GLY A 66 11.13 18.95 -15.56
N PRO A 67 12.40 18.52 -15.55
CA PRO A 67 13.22 18.30 -14.36
C PRO A 67 13.77 19.59 -13.75
N TYR A 68 13.79 19.63 -12.43
CA TYR A 68 14.37 20.71 -11.65
C TYR A 68 15.70 20.30 -11.01
N VAL A 69 16.53 21.30 -10.70
CA VAL A 69 17.71 21.15 -9.86
C VAL A 69 17.47 21.90 -8.57
N ILE A 70 17.60 21.22 -7.42
CA ILE A 70 17.49 21.80 -6.10
C ILE A 70 18.86 21.77 -5.44
N LYS A 71 19.34 22.91 -4.98
CA LYS A 71 20.59 23.06 -4.24
C LYS A 71 20.29 23.47 -2.82
N ILE A 72 20.85 22.76 -1.88
CA ILE A 72 20.81 23.09 -0.45
C ILE A 72 22.23 23.34 -0.03
N SER A 73 22.49 24.50 0.56
CA SER A 73 23.84 24.90 0.96
C SER A 73 23.88 25.54 2.34
N GLY A 74 24.98 25.35 3.01
CA GLY A 74 25.39 26.07 4.17
C GLY A 74 26.71 26.82 3.91
N ASP A 75 27.52 27.03 4.95
CA ASP A 75 28.73 27.83 4.83
C ASP A 75 29.80 27.19 3.93
N THR A 76 29.97 25.86 4.00
CA THR A 76 31.07 25.16 3.32
C THR A 76 30.68 23.90 2.58
N GLU A 77 29.43 23.46 2.68
CA GLU A 77 28.92 22.26 2.03
C GLU A 77 27.68 22.57 1.18
N GLU A 78 27.54 21.84 0.09
CA GLU A 78 26.40 21.94 -0.81
C GLU A 78 25.90 20.53 -1.16
N ILE A 79 24.58 20.32 -1.13
CA ILE A 79 23.91 19.15 -1.66
C ILE A 79 23.13 19.58 -2.90
N VAL A 80 23.28 18.83 -3.99
CA VAL A 80 22.58 19.10 -5.26
C VAL A 80 21.71 17.91 -5.60
N LEU A 81 20.40 18.13 -5.69
CA LEU A 81 19.44 17.16 -6.20
C LEU A 81 19.13 17.47 -7.65
N LYS A 82 19.19 16.48 -8.51
CA LYS A 82 18.93 16.60 -9.95
C LYS A 82 17.74 15.74 -10.35
N ASP A 83 17.18 16.04 -11.52
CA ASP A 83 16.07 15.26 -12.08
C ASP A 83 14.85 15.22 -11.14
N VAL A 84 14.60 16.32 -10.40
CA VAL A 84 13.48 16.47 -9.47
C VAL A 84 12.24 16.92 -10.24
N TYR A 85 11.10 16.35 -9.91
CA TYR A 85 9.82 16.70 -10.53
C TYR A 85 8.79 17.09 -9.48
N PHE A 86 7.84 17.95 -9.86
CA PHE A 86 6.57 18.08 -9.16
C PHE A 86 5.53 17.21 -9.86
N GLY A 87 4.85 16.38 -9.10
CA GLY A 87 3.86 15.42 -9.59
C GLY A 87 2.99 14.92 -8.45
N ASP A 88 2.32 13.81 -8.64
CA ASP A 88 1.46 13.22 -7.61
C ASP A 88 2.19 12.07 -6.90
N VAL A 89 2.25 12.16 -5.58
CA VAL A 89 2.99 11.21 -4.75
C VAL A 89 2.04 10.39 -3.89
N TYR A 90 2.17 9.07 -3.97
CA TYR A 90 1.40 8.13 -3.17
C TYR A 90 2.32 7.26 -2.32
N ILE A 91 1.86 6.93 -1.10
CA ILE A 91 2.53 5.93 -0.27
C ILE A 91 1.82 4.58 -0.43
N ALA A 92 2.58 3.52 -0.70
CA ALA A 92 2.11 2.14 -0.78
C ALA A 92 2.47 1.41 0.52
N GLY A 93 1.53 1.40 1.47
CA GLY A 93 1.67 0.84 2.81
C GLY A 93 0.93 -0.47 2.98
N GLY A 94 1.37 -1.28 3.94
CA GLY A 94 0.74 -2.55 4.25
C GLY A 94 1.72 -3.69 4.51
N GLN A 95 1.26 -4.92 4.26
CA GLN A 95 2.05 -6.13 4.47
C GLN A 95 2.41 -6.85 3.16
N SER A 96 2.59 -8.16 3.20
CA SER A 96 3.13 -8.98 2.11
C SER A 96 2.39 -8.81 0.78
N ASN A 97 1.08 -8.65 0.78
CA ASN A 97 0.32 -8.43 -0.45
C ASN A 97 0.55 -7.06 -1.09
N MET A 98 0.89 -6.02 -0.31
CA MET A 98 1.38 -4.75 -0.84
C MET A 98 2.87 -4.84 -1.23
N GLU A 99 3.67 -5.61 -0.49
CA GLU A 99 5.08 -5.85 -0.77
C GLU A 99 5.31 -6.72 -2.01
N PHE A 100 4.34 -7.53 -2.41
CA PHE A 100 4.44 -8.54 -3.46
C PHE A 100 5.06 -7.95 -4.73
N GLU A 101 6.19 -8.53 -5.14
CA GLU A 101 7.00 -8.01 -6.23
C GLU A 101 6.34 -8.22 -7.59
N LEU A 102 6.46 -7.23 -8.48
CA LEU A 102 5.91 -7.28 -9.83
C LEU A 102 6.35 -8.52 -10.62
N GLN A 103 7.64 -8.89 -10.54
CA GLN A 103 8.16 -10.06 -11.25
C GLN A 103 7.52 -11.39 -10.86
N ASN A 104 6.87 -11.47 -9.69
CA ASN A 104 6.22 -12.64 -9.14
C ASN A 104 4.69 -12.65 -9.37
N SER A 105 4.12 -11.54 -9.86
CA SER A 105 2.69 -11.43 -10.15
C SER A 105 2.31 -12.17 -11.43
N LEU A 106 1.02 -12.37 -11.64
CA LEU A 106 0.47 -12.89 -12.89
C LEU A 106 0.98 -12.03 -14.05
N ASP A 107 1.54 -12.64 -15.09
CA ASP A 107 2.18 -11.94 -16.20
C ASP A 107 3.35 -11.01 -15.83
N GLY A 108 3.78 -10.98 -14.56
CA GLY A 108 4.76 -10.04 -14.04
C GLY A 108 6.09 -10.00 -14.80
N LYS A 109 6.57 -11.15 -15.29
CA LYS A 109 7.80 -11.20 -16.10
C LYS A 109 7.67 -10.44 -17.43
N ARG A 110 6.49 -10.53 -18.06
CA ARG A 110 6.17 -9.77 -19.28
C ARG A 110 6.11 -8.28 -18.95
N GLU A 111 5.35 -7.90 -17.92
CA GLU A 111 5.23 -6.52 -17.47
C GLU A 111 6.61 -5.89 -17.16
N VAL A 112 7.48 -6.60 -16.44
CA VAL A 112 8.84 -6.14 -16.16
C VAL A 112 9.64 -5.90 -17.43
N SER A 113 9.51 -6.75 -18.44
CA SER A 113 10.23 -6.61 -19.72
C SER A 113 9.71 -5.46 -20.58
N GLU A 114 8.43 -5.10 -20.41
CA GLU A 114 7.74 -4.07 -21.19
C GLU A 114 7.61 -2.73 -20.43
N SER A 115 7.91 -2.72 -19.12
CA SER A 115 7.80 -1.54 -18.28
C SER A 115 8.67 -0.39 -18.79
N ASN A 116 8.04 0.58 -19.44
CA ASN A 116 8.73 1.74 -20.00
C ASN A 116 7.84 2.98 -19.91
N ASN A 117 7.74 3.53 -18.71
CA ASN A 117 6.97 4.75 -18.50
C ASN A 117 7.85 5.85 -17.87
N PRO A 118 8.20 6.91 -18.61
CA PRO A 118 9.09 7.97 -18.11
C PRO A 118 8.46 8.80 -16.99
N TYR A 119 7.15 8.71 -16.81
CA TYR A 119 6.38 9.49 -15.83
C TYR A 119 6.14 8.75 -14.52
N ILE A 120 6.72 7.55 -14.31
CA ILE A 120 6.62 6.81 -13.06
C ILE A 120 7.99 6.73 -12.38
N ARG A 121 7.99 7.00 -11.07
CA ARG A 121 9.13 6.85 -10.18
C ARG A 121 8.73 6.03 -8.95
N PHE A 122 9.67 5.26 -8.45
CA PHE A 122 9.47 4.45 -7.25
C PHE A 122 10.61 4.66 -6.25
N TYR A 123 10.27 4.82 -4.99
CA TYR A 123 11.20 4.90 -3.87
C TYR A 123 10.82 3.83 -2.85
N TYR A 124 11.77 3.00 -2.44
CA TYR A 124 11.55 2.11 -1.32
C TYR A 124 12.11 2.70 -0.03
N THR A 125 11.26 2.80 0.99
CA THR A 125 11.70 3.06 2.36
C THR A 125 12.55 1.88 2.84
N PRO A 126 13.79 2.11 3.31
CA PRO A 126 14.67 1.02 3.74
C PRO A 126 14.03 0.14 4.81
N LYS A 127 14.05 -1.17 4.60
CA LYS A 127 13.51 -2.17 5.52
C LYS A 127 14.52 -2.50 6.62
N VAL A 128 14.52 -1.68 7.66
CA VAL A 128 15.26 -1.93 8.90
C VAL A 128 14.32 -1.68 10.07
N SER A 129 14.15 -2.66 10.92
CA SER A 129 13.12 -2.65 11.98
C SER A 129 13.47 -1.83 13.23
N TRP A 130 14.64 -1.20 13.26
CA TRP A 130 15.05 -0.33 14.36
C TRP A 130 15.90 0.85 13.86
N VAL A 131 15.93 1.93 14.63
CA VAL A 131 16.76 3.09 14.32
C VAL A 131 18.20 2.85 14.80
N GLY A 132 19.14 2.82 13.86
CA GLY A 132 20.55 2.55 14.14
C GLY A 132 21.43 2.70 12.91
N GLN A 133 22.71 2.33 13.04
CA GLN A 133 23.69 2.52 11.95
C GLN A 133 23.33 1.76 10.66
N GLU A 134 22.67 0.61 10.78
CA GLU A 134 22.22 -0.19 9.64
C GLU A 134 21.13 0.54 8.85
N LEU A 135 20.17 1.18 9.55
CA LEU A 135 19.17 2.02 8.91
C LEU A 135 19.83 3.20 8.20
N TYR A 136 20.75 3.92 8.84
CA TYR A 136 21.43 5.05 8.23
C TYR A 136 22.25 4.66 7.00
N LYS A 137 22.84 3.46 6.99
CA LYS A 137 23.52 2.92 5.82
C LYS A 137 22.54 2.62 4.70
N ALA A 138 21.44 1.92 5.00
CA ALA A 138 20.41 1.60 4.01
C ALA A 138 19.75 2.87 3.43
N GLU A 139 19.52 3.90 4.26
CA GLU A 139 19.05 5.21 3.82
C GLU A 139 20.02 5.90 2.85
N ASN A 140 21.33 5.78 3.07
CA ASN A 140 22.32 6.36 2.16
C ASN A 140 22.29 5.68 0.79
N ASP A 141 22.02 4.39 0.75
CA ASP A 141 21.98 3.58 -0.48
C ASP A 141 20.60 3.64 -1.19
N SER A 142 19.57 4.23 -0.57
CA SER A 142 18.24 4.36 -1.17
C SER A 142 18.21 5.34 -2.34
N VAL A 143 17.35 5.08 -3.32
CA VAL A 143 17.23 5.85 -4.56
C VAL A 143 15.78 5.96 -5.03
N TRP A 144 15.48 7.00 -5.82
CA TRP A 144 14.28 7.04 -6.65
C TRP A 144 14.58 6.35 -7.98
N GLU A 145 13.87 5.28 -8.25
CA GLU A 145 14.04 4.45 -9.44
C GLU A 145 13.09 4.88 -10.55
N LYS A 146 13.55 4.75 -11.80
CA LYS A 146 12.77 5.04 -13.01
C LYS A 146 12.10 3.77 -13.50
N CYS A 147 10.86 3.89 -13.99
CA CYS A 147 10.18 2.82 -14.69
C CYS A 147 10.85 2.55 -16.03
N GLN A 148 11.68 1.50 -16.08
CA GLN A 148 12.46 1.10 -17.23
C GLN A 148 12.43 -0.42 -17.41
N PRO A 149 12.47 -0.93 -18.65
CA PRO A 149 12.46 -2.36 -18.92
C PRO A 149 13.52 -3.14 -18.11
N GLY A 150 13.09 -4.18 -17.44
CA GLY A 150 13.94 -5.05 -16.63
C GLY A 150 14.38 -4.46 -15.28
N LYS A 151 13.89 -3.28 -14.87
CA LYS A 151 14.25 -2.62 -13.60
C LYS A 151 13.17 -2.65 -12.54
N THR A 152 11.91 -2.86 -12.92
CA THR A 152 10.75 -2.76 -12.05
C THR A 152 10.40 -4.06 -11.30
N GLY A 153 11.18 -5.12 -11.50
CA GLY A 153 10.83 -6.46 -11.04
C GLY A 153 10.58 -6.57 -9.54
N HIS A 154 11.32 -5.83 -8.72
CA HIS A 154 11.20 -5.81 -7.27
C HIS A 154 10.24 -4.75 -6.73
N TRP A 155 9.59 -3.97 -7.59
CA TRP A 155 8.59 -2.99 -7.16
C TRP A 155 7.33 -3.69 -6.65
N SER A 156 6.61 -3.05 -5.74
CA SER A 156 5.25 -3.47 -5.39
C SER A 156 4.40 -3.61 -6.65
N ALA A 157 3.87 -4.80 -6.90
CA ALA A 157 2.99 -5.01 -8.06
C ALA A 157 1.75 -4.11 -7.98
N CYS A 158 1.08 -4.06 -6.81
CA CYS A 158 -0.07 -3.17 -6.61
C CYS A 158 0.30 -1.70 -6.84
N GLY A 159 1.45 -1.25 -6.31
CA GLY A 159 1.94 0.12 -6.51
C GLY A 159 2.29 0.42 -7.97
N TYR A 160 2.87 -0.54 -8.68
CA TYR A 160 3.19 -0.43 -10.11
C TYR A 160 1.92 -0.31 -10.97
N TYR A 161 0.98 -1.25 -10.82
CA TYR A 161 -0.27 -1.22 -11.60
C TYR A 161 -1.13 0.00 -11.28
N PHE A 162 -1.16 0.43 -10.03
CA PHE A 162 -1.78 1.70 -9.66
C PHE A 162 -1.16 2.89 -10.40
N ALA A 163 0.17 3.01 -10.39
CA ALA A 163 0.87 4.12 -11.05
C ALA A 163 0.72 4.06 -12.57
N LYS A 164 0.73 2.84 -13.16
CA LYS A 164 0.52 2.61 -14.58
C LYS A 164 -0.86 3.13 -15.00
N ALA A 165 -1.93 2.68 -14.34
CA ALA A 165 -3.29 3.10 -14.64
C ALA A 165 -3.49 4.62 -14.50
N LEU A 166 -2.96 5.24 -13.42
CA LEU A 166 -3.00 6.69 -13.28
C LEU A 166 -2.25 7.43 -14.38
N SER A 167 -1.05 6.95 -14.73
CA SER A 167 -0.23 7.58 -15.77
C SER A 167 -0.91 7.50 -17.13
N GLU A 168 -1.55 6.37 -17.46
CA GLU A 168 -2.31 6.17 -18.70
C GLU A 168 -3.42 7.20 -18.82
N VAL A 169 -4.22 7.39 -17.77
CA VAL A 169 -5.34 8.34 -17.78
C VAL A 169 -4.87 9.79 -17.74
N LEU A 170 -4.00 10.15 -16.78
CA LEU A 170 -3.57 11.53 -16.56
C LEU A 170 -2.67 12.06 -17.67
N ASN A 171 -1.96 11.17 -18.37
CA ASN A 171 -1.03 11.55 -19.43
C ASN A 171 -1.58 11.30 -20.85
N GLY A 172 -2.85 10.91 -21.00
CA GLY A 172 -3.52 10.77 -22.30
C GLY A 172 -3.05 9.55 -23.10
N ASP A 173 -2.63 8.48 -22.45
CA ASP A 173 -2.25 7.22 -23.07
C ASP A 173 -3.37 6.17 -22.91
N ASP A 174 -4.58 6.59 -22.51
CA ASP A 174 -5.75 5.72 -22.27
C ASP A 174 -6.26 5.14 -23.62
N PRO A 175 -6.30 3.79 -23.75
CA PRO A 175 -6.84 3.12 -24.94
C PRO A 175 -8.29 3.48 -25.24
N SER A 176 -9.08 3.92 -24.26
CA SER A 176 -10.47 4.37 -24.46
C SER A 176 -10.55 5.67 -25.28
N ASP A 177 -9.49 6.44 -25.40
CA ASP A 177 -9.42 7.64 -26.28
C ASP A 177 -9.48 7.28 -27.79
N ALA A 178 -9.39 6.00 -28.16
CA ALA A 178 -9.47 5.54 -29.55
C ALA A 178 -10.89 5.63 -30.15
N ASP A 179 -11.92 5.82 -29.35
CA ASP A 179 -13.35 5.87 -29.80
C ASP A 179 -13.79 7.25 -30.31
N GLY A 180 -12.99 8.30 -30.23
CA GLY A 180 -13.31 9.60 -30.84
C GLY A 180 -14.49 10.33 -30.19
N SER A 181 -14.92 9.98 -29.00
CA SER A 181 -15.91 10.74 -28.23
C SER A 181 -15.27 12.07 -27.78
N GLU A 182 -15.86 13.18 -28.20
CA GLU A 182 -15.43 14.53 -27.78
C GLU A 182 -15.46 14.62 -26.24
N LYS A 183 -14.28 14.64 -25.62
CA LYS A 183 -14.17 14.98 -24.16
C LYS A 183 -14.81 16.35 -23.95
N GLN A 184 -15.75 16.41 -23.03
CA GLN A 184 -16.36 17.64 -22.60
C GLN A 184 -15.27 18.58 -22.08
N ASP A 185 -15.19 19.79 -22.63
CA ASP A 185 -14.21 20.87 -22.36
C ASP A 185 -14.30 21.39 -20.90
N THR A 186 -14.12 20.53 -19.90
CA THR A 186 -14.06 20.89 -18.48
C THR A 186 -12.63 20.97 -17.96
N LEU A 187 -11.66 21.07 -18.85
CA LEU A 187 -10.26 20.82 -18.57
C LEU A 187 -9.52 22.09 -18.10
N ASP A 188 -8.77 21.92 -17.01
CA ASP A 188 -7.81 22.84 -16.42
C ASP A 188 -6.89 23.44 -17.51
N PRO A 189 -6.70 24.78 -17.58
CA PRO A 189 -5.84 25.43 -18.55
C PRO A 189 -4.36 25.02 -18.50
N PHE A 190 -3.95 24.20 -17.52
CA PHE A 190 -2.59 23.66 -17.37
C PHE A 190 -2.37 22.28 -17.99
N GLN A 191 -3.30 21.76 -18.79
CA GLN A 191 -3.33 20.39 -19.35
C GLN A 191 -2.26 20.03 -20.38
N ASN A 192 -1.27 20.83 -20.62
CA ASN A 192 -0.17 20.47 -21.52
C ASN A 192 1.06 19.87 -20.80
N GLU A 193 1.05 19.77 -19.48
CA GLU A 193 2.20 19.24 -18.73
C GLU A 193 1.88 17.83 -18.21
N LYS A 194 2.70 16.87 -18.64
CA LYS A 194 2.62 15.48 -18.18
C LYS A 194 2.85 15.40 -16.67
N VAL A 195 2.07 14.58 -15.99
CA VAL A 195 2.11 14.40 -14.53
C VAL A 195 3.03 13.25 -14.17
N MET A 196 4.06 13.54 -13.37
CA MET A 196 4.91 12.50 -12.78
C MET A 196 4.16 11.82 -11.64
N ILE A 197 4.18 10.48 -11.59
CA ILE A 197 3.62 9.68 -10.50
C ILE A 197 4.78 9.12 -9.68
N GLY A 198 4.84 9.50 -8.41
CA GLY A 198 5.80 8.98 -7.44
C GLY A 198 5.15 7.98 -6.49
N ILE A 199 5.70 6.78 -6.38
CA ILE A 199 5.26 5.78 -5.40
C ILE A 199 6.34 5.62 -4.33
N ILE A 200 5.94 5.73 -3.07
CA ILE A 200 6.78 5.44 -1.92
C ILE A 200 6.36 4.09 -1.35
N GLY A 201 7.13 3.03 -1.59
CA GLY A 201 6.94 1.74 -0.97
C GLY A 201 7.31 1.79 0.52
N CYS A 202 6.32 1.63 1.39
CA CYS A 202 6.49 1.61 2.85
C CYS A 202 5.65 0.46 3.42
N ASN A 203 6.11 -0.77 3.15
CA ASN A 203 5.40 -2.01 3.42
C ASN A 203 6.39 -3.10 3.88
N TRP A 204 5.89 -4.07 4.64
CA TRP A 204 6.68 -5.23 5.11
C TRP A 204 5.76 -6.41 5.44
N GLY A 205 6.06 -7.59 4.87
CA GLY A 205 5.30 -8.81 5.05
C GLY A 205 5.19 -9.24 6.51
N GLY A 206 4.05 -9.88 6.85
CA GLY A 206 3.79 -10.40 8.18
C GLY A 206 3.61 -9.33 9.25
N THR A 207 3.13 -8.15 8.91
CA THR A 207 2.98 -7.06 9.87
C THR A 207 1.52 -6.69 10.14
N SER A 208 1.16 -6.66 11.42
CA SER A 208 -0.08 -6.04 11.89
C SER A 208 -0.07 -4.53 11.60
N ALA A 209 -1.25 -3.95 11.43
CA ALA A 209 -1.42 -2.50 11.35
C ALA A 209 -0.84 -1.78 12.58
N ALA A 210 -0.76 -2.44 13.73
CA ALA A 210 -0.14 -1.91 14.95
C ALA A 210 1.36 -1.61 14.81
N CYS A 211 2.05 -2.20 13.83
CA CYS A 211 3.48 -1.91 13.58
C CYS A 211 3.70 -0.50 13.01
N TRP A 212 2.67 0.08 12.39
CA TRP A 212 2.71 1.28 11.57
C TRP A 212 2.13 2.54 12.25
N MET A 213 1.93 2.49 13.56
CA MET A 213 1.45 3.60 14.38
C MET A 213 2.38 3.83 15.57
N SER A 214 2.35 5.04 16.14
CA SER A 214 3.09 5.34 17.37
C SER A 214 2.56 4.53 18.57
N ARG A 215 3.45 4.32 19.54
CA ARG A 215 3.06 3.68 20.81
C ARG A 215 1.97 4.51 21.52
N GLU A 216 2.07 5.83 21.46
CA GLU A 216 1.10 6.77 22.03
C GLU A 216 -0.28 6.57 21.39
N LYS A 217 -0.34 6.45 20.05
CA LYS A 217 -1.59 6.24 19.33
C LYS A 217 -2.25 4.90 19.68
N LEU A 218 -1.45 3.84 19.77
CA LEU A 218 -1.95 2.52 20.16
C LEU A 218 -2.52 2.50 21.59
N LEU A 219 -2.06 3.36 22.48
CA LEU A 219 -2.53 3.44 23.86
C LEU A 219 -3.80 4.29 24.03
N GLU A 220 -4.29 4.97 22.99
CA GLU A 220 -5.47 5.83 23.09
C GLU A 220 -6.78 5.05 23.34
N TYR A 221 -6.88 3.81 22.83
CA TYR A 221 -8.09 2.99 22.95
C TYR A 221 -7.78 1.60 23.51
N PRO A 222 -8.67 1.02 24.32
CA PRO A 222 -8.47 -0.33 24.86
C PRO A 222 -8.23 -1.40 23.78
N GLU A 223 -8.95 -1.29 22.65
CA GLU A 223 -8.87 -2.22 21.51
C GLU A 223 -7.49 -2.24 20.87
N THR A 224 -6.80 -1.11 20.82
CA THR A 224 -5.45 -1.00 20.24
C THR A 224 -4.35 -1.14 21.30
N ALA A 225 -4.63 -0.79 22.56
CA ALA A 225 -3.65 -0.92 23.65
C ALA A 225 -3.24 -2.36 23.95
N VAL A 226 -4.07 -3.34 23.56
CA VAL A 226 -3.77 -4.77 23.73
C VAL A 226 -2.47 -5.17 23.03
N TYR A 227 -2.15 -4.62 21.86
CA TYR A 227 -0.91 -4.91 21.14
C TYR A 227 0.33 -4.49 21.94
N ILE A 228 0.26 -3.33 22.59
CA ILE A 228 1.33 -2.84 23.46
C ILE A 228 1.42 -3.68 24.74
N SER A 229 0.28 -4.02 25.34
CA SER A 229 0.23 -4.86 26.56
C SER A 229 0.88 -6.22 26.32
N ASP A 230 0.61 -6.86 25.18
CA ASP A 230 1.18 -8.16 24.85
C ASP A 230 2.67 -8.07 24.55
N TYR A 231 3.10 -7.04 23.84
CA TYR A 231 4.53 -6.77 23.63
C TYR A 231 5.26 -6.56 24.96
N ASP A 232 4.76 -5.69 25.83
CA ASP A 232 5.36 -5.40 27.13
C ASP A 232 5.42 -6.65 28.02
N LYS A 233 4.41 -7.52 27.95
CA LYS A 233 4.38 -8.80 28.65
C LYS A 233 5.42 -9.78 28.10
N ALA A 234 5.52 -9.89 26.76
CA ALA A 234 6.45 -10.80 26.10
C ALA A 234 7.92 -10.41 26.32
N THR A 235 8.20 -9.10 26.43
CA THR A 235 9.58 -8.59 26.60
C THR A 235 9.95 -8.26 28.04
N LYS A 236 9.05 -8.55 29.00
CA LYS A 236 9.28 -8.25 30.41
C LYS A 236 10.49 -8.96 30.97
N GLY A 237 11.48 -8.17 31.42
CA GLY A 237 12.71 -8.70 32.03
C GLY A 237 13.72 -9.22 30.99
N GLN A 238 13.49 -9.00 29.71
CA GLN A 238 14.41 -9.39 28.64
C GLN A 238 15.75 -8.67 28.79
N VAL A 239 16.85 -9.43 28.67
CA VAL A 239 18.22 -8.91 28.63
C VAL A 239 18.61 -8.73 27.17
N LEU A 240 18.99 -7.52 26.78
CA LEU A 240 19.28 -7.17 25.39
C LEU A 240 20.34 -8.07 24.74
N GLU A 241 21.42 -8.40 25.46
CA GLU A 241 22.52 -9.23 24.94
C GLU A 241 22.02 -10.67 24.63
N GLU A 242 21.21 -11.24 25.50
CA GLU A 242 20.62 -12.58 25.33
C GLU A 242 19.64 -12.58 24.15
N TYR A 243 18.78 -11.57 24.08
CA TYR A 243 17.86 -11.40 22.95
C TYR A 243 18.61 -11.26 21.62
N LEU A 244 19.66 -10.45 21.54
CA LEU A 244 20.42 -10.27 20.28
C LEU A 244 21.11 -11.57 19.84
N LYS A 245 21.52 -12.41 20.77
CA LYS A 245 22.07 -13.72 20.46
C LYS A 245 20.99 -14.65 19.91
N GLU A 246 19.84 -14.72 20.57
CA GLU A 246 18.70 -15.49 20.12
C GLU A 246 18.20 -15.04 18.74
N LEU A 247 18.12 -13.72 18.51
CA LEU A 247 17.75 -13.14 17.23
C LEU A 247 18.73 -13.57 16.13
N ALA A 248 20.03 -13.51 16.36
CA ALA A 248 21.04 -13.90 15.37
C ALA A 248 20.95 -15.41 15.04
N GLU A 249 20.69 -16.27 16.03
CA GLU A 249 20.44 -17.70 15.81
C GLU A 249 19.17 -17.94 15.00
N TYR A 250 18.10 -17.19 15.27
CA TYR A 250 16.85 -17.23 14.52
C TYR A 250 17.05 -16.79 13.06
N GLU A 251 17.71 -15.65 12.82
CA GLU A 251 17.93 -15.11 11.47
C GLU A 251 18.66 -16.10 10.57
N VAL A 252 19.68 -16.76 11.09
CA VAL A 252 20.43 -17.80 10.35
C VAL A 252 19.53 -18.99 10.02
N TYR A 253 18.77 -19.48 11.01
CA TYR A 253 17.86 -20.61 10.82
C TYR A 253 16.76 -20.27 9.81
N GLN A 254 16.10 -19.14 9.98
CA GLN A 254 14.96 -18.74 9.14
C GLN A 254 15.39 -18.49 7.69
N ALA A 255 16.53 -17.85 7.48
CA ALA A 255 17.05 -17.64 6.12
C ALA A 255 17.38 -18.96 5.40
N GLU A 256 17.86 -19.98 6.13
CA GLU A 256 18.07 -21.30 5.56
C GLU A 256 16.76 -22.03 5.27
N PHE A 257 15.81 -21.95 6.19
CA PHE A 257 14.46 -22.52 6.04
C PHE A 257 13.75 -21.93 4.82
N ASP A 258 13.67 -20.60 4.73
CA ASP A 258 12.98 -19.88 3.63
C ASP A 258 13.60 -20.21 2.26
N ARG A 259 14.92 -20.25 2.18
CA ARG A 259 15.64 -20.65 0.95
C ARG A 259 15.29 -22.09 0.55
N ASN A 260 15.26 -23.02 1.49
CA ASN A 260 14.98 -24.43 1.23
C ASN A 260 13.54 -24.63 0.79
N VAL A 261 12.59 -23.99 1.47
CA VAL A 261 11.17 -24.00 1.14
C VAL A 261 10.94 -23.35 -0.23
N GLY A 262 11.53 -22.19 -0.49
CA GLY A 262 11.44 -21.52 -1.80
C GLY A 262 11.93 -22.40 -2.94
N ASN A 263 13.06 -23.06 -2.77
CA ASN A 263 13.58 -24.02 -3.75
C ASN A 263 12.67 -25.23 -3.95
N TYR A 264 12.10 -25.75 -2.86
CA TYR A 264 11.16 -26.87 -2.90
C TYR A 264 9.92 -26.49 -3.73
N TYR A 265 9.30 -25.35 -3.46
CA TYR A 265 8.13 -24.87 -4.22
C TYR A 265 8.47 -24.59 -5.69
N ALA A 266 9.65 -24.06 -5.97
CA ALA A 266 10.08 -23.77 -7.34
C ALA A 266 10.37 -25.02 -8.20
N THR A 267 10.64 -26.18 -7.58
CA THR A 267 11.11 -27.39 -8.27
C THR A 267 10.13 -28.55 -8.24
N ASN A 268 9.06 -28.48 -7.45
CA ASN A 268 8.06 -29.53 -7.35
C ASN A 268 6.77 -29.14 -8.08
N GLU A 269 6.17 -30.09 -8.78
CA GLU A 269 4.91 -29.88 -9.50
C GLU A 269 3.70 -29.75 -8.57
N ASN A 270 3.72 -30.40 -7.41
CA ASN A 270 2.67 -30.37 -6.40
C ASN A 270 3.28 -30.16 -5.02
N PRO A 271 3.82 -28.97 -4.70
CA PRO A 271 4.39 -28.69 -3.41
C PRO A 271 3.31 -28.62 -2.32
N SER A 272 3.64 -29.09 -1.13
CA SER A 272 2.76 -29.02 0.05
C SER A 272 3.53 -28.45 1.24
N TRP A 273 2.86 -27.58 2.00
CA TRP A 273 3.44 -27.00 3.21
C TRP A 273 3.76 -28.06 4.27
N GLU A 274 2.89 -29.04 4.43
CA GLU A 274 3.09 -30.15 5.37
C GLU A 274 4.38 -30.94 5.05
N GLU A 275 4.63 -31.19 3.77
CA GLU A 275 5.84 -31.88 3.32
C GLU A 275 7.08 -30.99 3.48
N ALA A 276 6.98 -29.71 3.19
CA ALA A 276 8.08 -28.76 3.38
C ALA A 276 8.50 -28.69 4.86
N ILE A 277 7.56 -28.63 5.80
CA ILE A 277 7.84 -28.67 7.25
C ILE A 277 8.51 -29.98 7.64
N LYS A 278 8.07 -31.12 7.11
CA LYS A 278 8.71 -32.45 7.38
C LYS A 278 10.15 -32.52 6.87
N LEU A 279 10.43 -31.85 5.75
CA LEU A 279 11.75 -31.89 5.11
C LEU A 279 12.74 -30.90 5.73
N PHE A 280 12.30 -29.69 6.09
CA PHE A 280 13.18 -28.57 6.43
C PHE A 280 13.06 -28.09 7.88
N GLY A 281 12.11 -28.62 8.65
CA GLY A 281 11.85 -28.22 10.02
C GLY A 281 10.71 -27.22 10.15
N GLU A 282 10.49 -26.72 11.36
CA GLU A 282 9.40 -25.81 11.67
C GLU A 282 9.69 -24.38 11.20
N ASN A 283 8.67 -23.72 10.68
CA ASN A 283 8.72 -22.27 10.48
C ASN A 283 8.73 -21.56 11.85
N ARG A 284 9.82 -20.83 12.15
CA ARG A 284 9.96 -20.11 13.43
C ARG A 284 9.50 -18.65 13.36
N TYR A 285 8.83 -18.25 12.25
CA TYR A 285 8.21 -16.95 12.15
C TYR A 285 7.24 -16.70 13.33
N PRO A 286 7.20 -15.46 13.93
CA PRO A 286 7.96 -14.26 13.59
C PRO A 286 9.30 -14.10 14.33
N GLY A 287 9.83 -15.17 14.93
CA GLY A 287 11.07 -15.14 15.69
C GLY A 287 10.92 -14.54 17.10
N PRO A 288 12.04 -14.31 17.80
CA PRO A 288 12.00 -13.78 19.16
C PRO A 288 11.48 -12.35 19.18
N MET A 289 10.44 -12.13 20.01
CA MET A 289 9.88 -10.78 20.19
C MET A 289 10.86 -9.91 20.98
N GLY A 290 11.08 -8.68 20.49
CA GLY A 290 11.99 -7.75 21.14
C GLY A 290 12.21 -6.47 20.32
N PRO A 291 13.18 -5.61 20.72
CA PRO A 291 13.33 -4.28 20.15
C PRO A 291 13.77 -4.21 18.68
N ARG A 292 14.24 -5.32 18.11
CA ARG A 292 14.60 -5.42 16.68
C ARG A 292 13.67 -6.30 15.86
N ASN A 293 12.63 -6.89 16.48
CA ASN A 293 11.65 -7.65 15.73
C ASN A 293 10.79 -6.72 14.88
N TRP A 294 10.62 -7.00 13.57
CA TRP A 294 9.89 -6.13 12.65
C TRP A 294 8.37 -6.19 12.85
N THR A 295 7.86 -7.26 13.48
CA THR A 295 6.42 -7.38 13.79
C THR A 295 6.04 -6.73 15.11
N ARG A 296 6.97 -6.11 15.82
CA ARG A 296 6.67 -5.42 17.08
C ARG A 296 5.76 -4.21 16.84
N PRO A 297 4.78 -3.96 17.73
CA PRO A 297 3.95 -2.76 17.61
C PRO A 297 4.81 -1.47 17.66
N ALA A 298 4.44 -0.47 16.89
CA ALA A 298 5.12 0.80 16.68
C ALA A 298 6.54 0.70 16.07
N GLY A 299 7.01 -0.50 15.74
CA GLY A 299 8.38 -0.69 15.25
C GLY A 299 8.66 -0.02 13.92
N LEU A 300 7.82 -0.29 12.95
CA LEU A 300 7.97 0.23 11.60
C LEU A 300 7.50 1.69 11.47
N TYR A 301 6.63 2.14 12.37
CA TYR A 301 6.36 3.57 12.52
C TYR A 301 7.65 4.35 12.77
N GLU A 302 8.50 3.92 13.72
CA GLU A 302 9.73 4.60 14.08
C GLU A 302 10.84 4.46 13.03
N SER A 303 10.99 3.27 12.45
CA SER A 303 12.12 2.96 11.58
C SER A 303 11.85 3.15 10.08
N MET A 304 10.59 3.24 9.66
CA MET A 304 10.22 3.41 8.26
C MET A 304 9.33 4.63 8.06
N LEU A 305 8.12 4.65 8.62
CA LEU A 305 7.12 5.67 8.32
C LEU A 305 7.56 7.08 8.74
N LYS A 306 8.05 7.21 9.97
CA LYS A 306 8.55 8.48 10.51
C LYS A 306 9.79 9.02 9.78
N ARG A 307 10.51 8.15 9.05
CA ARG A 307 11.70 8.54 8.28
C ARG A 307 11.37 9.28 7.00
N ILE A 308 10.16 9.11 6.50
CA ILE A 308 9.64 9.75 5.29
C ILE A 308 8.60 10.84 5.59
N ALA A 309 8.04 10.89 6.79
CA ALA A 309 7.12 11.97 7.19
C ALA A 309 7.90 13.23 7.61
N PRO A 310 7.39 14.43 7.27
CA PRO A 310 6.15 14.76 6.59
C PRO A 310 6.31 14.99 5.07
N TYR A 311 6.81 14.04 4.31
CA TYR A 311 6.89 14.18 2.85
C TYR A 311 5.50 14.45 2.26
N GLY A 312 5.41 15.39 1.30
CA GLY A 312 4.12 15.70 0.68
C GLY A 312 3.59 14.52 -0.12
N ILE A 313 2.40 14.04 0.24
CA ILE A 313 1.70 12.96 -0.46
C ILE A 313 0.25 13.36 -0.73
N CYS A 314 -0.33 12.89 -1.84
CA CYS A 314 -1.74 13.12 -2.17
C CYS A 314 -2.65 11.95 -1.80
N GLY A 315 -2.12 10.76 -1.51
CA GLY A 315 -2.92 9.61 -1.10
C GLY A 315 -2.09 8.47 -0.52
N ALA A 316 -2.75 7.58 0.21
CA ALA A 316 -2.19 6.37 0.77
C ALA A 316 -2.92 5.14 0.21
N LEU A 317 -2.16 4.20 -0.32
CA LEU A 317 -2.62 2.87 -0.72
C LEU A 317 -2.37 1.94 0.46
N TRP A 318 -3.39 1.18 0.86
CA TRP A 318 -3.28 0.27 2.00
C TRP A 318 -3.74 -1.14 1.64
N TYR A 319 -2.85 -2.12 1.71
CA TYR A 319 -3.17 -3.53 1.54
C TYR A 319 -2.62 -4.34 2.70
N GLN A 320 -3.48 -4.64 3.68
CA GLN A 320 -3.14 -5.30 4.93
C GLN A 320 -4.42 -5.80 5.62
N GLY A 321 -4.32 -6.74 6.52
CA GLY A 321 -5.41 -7.26 7.35
C GLY A 321 -5.18 -8.71 7.74
N GLU A 322 -4.38 -9.42 6.99
CA GLU A 322 -4.11 -10.86 7.13
C GLU A 322 -3.48 -11.19 8.47
N GLU A 323 -2.55 -10.36 8.96
CA GLU A 323 -1.87 -10.56 10.24
C GLU A 323 -2.74 -10.18 11.45
N ASP A 324 -3.85 -9.47 11.22
CA ASP A 324 -4.77 -9.06 12.28
C ASP A 324 -6.02 -9.95 12.37
N ASP A 325 -6.08 -11.06 11.63
CA ASP A 325 -7.23 -11.97 11.61
C ASP A 325 -7.47 -12.68 12.96
N ASN A 326 -6.45 -12.78 13.79
CA ASN A 326 -6.57 -13.33 15.14
C ASN A 326 -7.28 -12.36 16.12
N ARG A 327 -7.53 -11.10 15.72
CA ARG A 327 -8.21 -10.06 16.51
C ARG A 327 -9.21 -9.27 15.65
N PRO A 328 -10.12 -9.94 14.94
CA PRO A 328 -10.94 -9.30 13.92
C PRO A 328 -11.81 -8.17 14.47
N TYR A 329 -12.29 -8.29 15.69
CA TYR A 329 -13.18 -7.30 16.33
C TYR A 329 -12.47 -6.02 16.79
N THR A 330 -11.13 -6.02 16.82
CA THR A 330 -10.33 -4.82 17.12
C THR A 330 -9.91 -4.08 15.84
N TYR A 331 -9.95 -4.75 14.68
CA TYR A 331 -9.35 -4.26 13.45
C TYR A 331 -9.96 -2.96 12.94
N LYS A 332 -11.28 -2.77 13.05
CA LYS A 332 -11.92 -1.51 12.66
C LYS A 332 -11.29 -0.32 13.41
N ARG A 333 -11.19 -0.40 14.75
CA ARG A 333 -10.58 0.66 15.57
C ARG A 333 -9.08 0.82 15.25
N LEU A 334 -8.40 -0.28 15.01
CA LEU A 334 -6.98 -0.27 14.65
C LEU A 334 -6.75 0.48 13.33
N LEU A 335 -7.54 0.19 12.30
CA LEU A 335 -7.45 0.85 10.99
C LEU A 335 -7.84 2.33 11.06
N GLN A 336 -8.89 2.70 11.80
CA GLN A 336 -9.23 4.10 12.08
C GLN A 336 -8.06 4.84 12.75
N SER A 337 -7.46 4.24 13.79
CA SER A 337 -6.32 4.83 14.50
C SER A 337 -5.10 5.02 13.59
N LEU A 338 -4.86 4.08 12.67
CA LEU A 338 -3.79 4.17 11.67
C LEU A 338 -4.02 5.36 10.74
N THR A 339 -5.22 5.50 10.18
CA THR A 339 -5.52 6.59 9.24
C THR A 339 -5.45 7.96 9.92
N GLU A 340 -5.91 8.07 11.15
CA GLU A 340 -5.80 9.29 11.96
C GLU A 340 -4.32 9.67 12.21
N GLU A 341 -3.48 8.70 12.59
CA GLU A 341 -2.06 8.93 12.83
C GLU A 341 -1.33 9.35 11.54
N TRP A 342 -1.62 8.70 10.41
CA TRP A 342 -1.01 9.05 9.14
C TRP A 342 -1.45 10.42 8.65
N LYS A 343 -2.73 10.79 8.77
CA LYS A 343 -3.22 12.16 8.52
C LYS A 343 -2.44 13.20 9.33
N LYS A 344 -2.12 12.88 10.58
CA LYS A 344 -1.38 13.75 11.48
C LYS A 344 0.10 13.89 11.09
N ILE A 345 0.83 12.77 10.87
CA ILE A 345 2.27 12.84 10.62
C ILE A 345 2.63 13.35 9.22
N PHE A 346 1.76 13.14 8.23
CA PHE A 346 1.90 13.72 6.89
C PHE A 346 1.30 15.13 6.78
N GLU A 347 0.81 15.67 7.89
CA GLU A 347 0.22 17.00 7.97
C GLU A 347 -0.87 17.25 6.91
N ASN A 348 -1.62 16.21 6.58
CA ASN A 348 -2.70 16.23 5.62
C ASN A 348 -3.99 15.68 6.24
N LYS A 349 -4.85 16.56 6.77
CA LYS A 349 -6.11 16.17 7.41
C LYS A 349 -7.09 15.48 6.44
N GLU A 350 -6.98 15.83 5.17
CA GLU A 350 -7.80 15.28 4.09
C GLU A 350 -7.08 14.17 3.31
N LEU A 351 -6.05 13.55 3.91
CA LEU A 351 -5.30 12.46 3.25
C LEU A 351 -6.26 11.32 2.90
N PRO A 352 -6.49 11.04 1.61
CA PRO A 352 -7.32 9.93 1.21
C PRO A 352 -6.59 8.60 1.42
N PHE A 353 -7.35 7.57 1.78
CA PHE A 353 -6.88 6.19 1.81
C PHE A 353 -7.65 5.37 0.79
N TYR A 354 -6.92 4.64 -0.03
CA TYR A 354 -7.46 3.65 -0.95
C TYR A 354 -7.06 2.27 -0.43
N ILE A 355 -8.06 1.52 0.03
CA ILE A 355 -7.87 0.29 0.81
C ILE A 355 -8.24 -0.90 -0.06
N VAL A 356 -7.34 -1.87 -0.20
CA VAL A 356 -7.68 -3.17 -0.79
C VAL A 356 -8.41 -3.99 0.25
N GLN A 357 -9.66 -4.38 -0.08
CA GLN A 357 -10.38 -5.36 0.72
C GLN A 357 -9.73 -6.73 0.57
N LEU A 358 -9.55 -7.45 1.68
CA LEU A 358 -8.94 -8.78 1.63
C LEU A 358 -9.67 -9.70 0.64
N PRO A 359 -8.94 -10.43 -0.22
CA PRO A 359 -9.53 -11.38 -1.16
C PRO A 359 -10.09 -12.62 -0.44
N ILE A 360 -10.58 -13.60 -1.19
CA ILE A 360 -10.88 -14.91 -0.62
C ILE A 360 -9.59 -15.61 -0.20
N PHE A 361 -9.64 -16.29 0.93
CA PHE A 361 -8.58 -17.19 1.38
C PHE A 361 -9.14 -18.17 2.42
N LYS A 362 -8.71 -19.40 2.34
CA LYS A 362 -9.01 -20.47 3.29
C LYS A 362 -7.76 -21.30 3.54
N ASN A 363 -7.51 -21.68 4.79
CA ASN A 363 -6.42 -22.61 5.10
C ASN A 363 -6.63 -23.95 4.38
N GLU A 364 -5.54 -24.66 4.09
CA GLU A 364 -5.63 -26.06 3.69
C GLU A 364 -6.22 -26.86 4.85
N GLY A 365 -7.27 -27.63 4.58
CA GLY A 365 -7.95 -28.45 5.58
C GLY A 365 -9.47 -28.26 5.57
N GLU A 366 -10.15 -28.96 6.49
CA GLU A 366 -11.63 -28.99 6.52
C GLU A 366 -12.22 -27.78 7.26
N ASP A 367 -11.52 -27.24 8.25
CA ASP A 367 -12.00 -26.14 9.09
C ASP A 367 -11.42 -24.81 8.63
N ASP A 368 -12.27 -23.87 8.24
CA ASP A 368 -11.88 -22.48 8.03
C ASP A 368 -11.85 -21.75 9.38
N ASP A 369 -10.66 -21.50 9.90
CA ASP A 369 -10.41 -20.77 11.15
C ASP A 369 -10.10 -19.29 10.93
N LYS A 370 -10.17 -18.80 9.68
CA LYS A 370 -9.87 -17.42 9.33
C LYS A 370 -11.04 -16.48 9.60
N ASN A 371 -10.71 -15.34 10.14
CA ASN A 371 -11.68 -14.28 10.44
C ASN A 371 -11.74 -13.19 9.35
N TRP A 372 -11.32 -13.50 8.14
CA TRP A 372 -11.23 -12.54 7.04
C TRP A 372 -12.56 -11.86 6.69
N PRO A 373 -13.72 -12.49 6.79
CA PRO A 373 -15.00 -11.79 6.59
C PRO A 373 -15.18 -10.58 7.51
N PHE A 374 -14.76 -10.69 8.79
CA PHE A 374 -14.82 -9.58 9.75
C PHE A 374 -13.79 -8.49 9.45
N ILE A 375 -12.61 -8.86 8.94
CA ILE A 375 -11.62 -7.89 8.48
C ILE A 375 -12.16 -7.12 7.26
N ARG A 376 -12.77 -7.81 6.28
CA ARG A 376 -13.40 -7.19 5.11
C ARG A 376 -14.52 -6.24 5.48
N GLU A 377 -15.38 -6.63 6.43
CA GLU A 377 -16.43 -5.77 6.97
C GLU A 377 -15.84 -4.50 7.58
N ALA A 378 -14.82 -4.64 8.43
CA ALA A 378 -14.14 -3.51 9.04
C ALA A 378 -13.48 -2.56 8.01
N GLN A 379 -12.88 -3.10 6.95
CA GLN A 379 -12.32 -2.31 5.84
C GLN A 379 -13.42 -1.53 5.11
N SER A 380 -14.54 -2.17 4.83
CA SER A 380 -15.71 -1.56 4.19
C SER A 380 -16.30 -0.44 5.07
N ASP A 381 -16.47 -0.71 6.36
CA ASP A 381 -17.02 0.25 7.32
C ASP A 381 -16.15 1.51 7.43
N VAL A 382 -14.82 1.35 7.55
CA VAL A 382 -13.90 2.49 7.63
C VAL A 382 -13.94 3.32 6.35
N CYS A 383 -14.01 2.68 5.18
CA CYS A 383 -14.16 3.41 3.91
C CYS A 383 -15.52 4.14 3.81
N ALA A 384 -16.58 3.60 4.39
CA ALA A 384 -17.90 4.24 4.38
C ALA A 384 -18.02 5.44 5.33
N GLU A 385 -17.19 5.50 6.36
CA GLU A 385 -17.18 6.60 7.34
C GLU A 385 -16.49 7.87 6.85
N GLU A 386 -15.66 7.79 5.79
CA GLU A 386 -14.83 8.88 5.27
C GLU A 386 -15.08 9.08 3.77
N GLU A 387 -15.55 10.26 3.38
CA GLU A 387 -15.96 10.58 2.01
C GLU A 387 -14.83 10.39 0.97
N ASN A 388 -13.59 10.70 1.38
CA ASN A 388 -12.42 10.62 0.51
C ASN A 388 -11.69 9.26 0.56
N PHE A 389 -12.19 8.27 1.31
CA PHE A 389 -11.64 6.92 1.31
C PHE A 389 -12.29 6.07 0.22
N GLY A 390 -11.51 5.16 -0.35
CA GLY A 390 -11.93 4.27 -1.42
C GLY A 390 -11.63 2.81 -1.11
N LEU A 391 -12.60 1.92 -1.38
CA LEU A 391 -12.45 0.48 -1.23
C LEU A 391 -12.24 -0.17 -2.60
N ALA A 392 -11.11 -0.83 -2.76
CA ALA A 392 -10.83 -1.71 -3.89
C ALA A 392 -11.20 -3.14 -3.49
N VAL A 393 -12.40 -3.58 -3.87
CA VAL A 393 -12.85 -4.97 -3.64
C VAL A 393 -12.02 -5.91 -4.51
N SER A 394 -11.54 -7.02 -3.96
CA SER A 394 -10.66 -7.96 -4.66
C SER A 394 -11.00 -9.43 -4.40
N LEU A 395 -12.29 -9.73 -4.11
CA LEU A 395 -12.73 -11.08 -3.77
C LEU A 395 -12.43 -12.07 -4.91
N GLU A 396 -12.83 -11.74 -6.11
CA GLU A 396 -12.68 -12.60 -7.30
C GLU A 396 -11.24 -12.72 -7.81
N SER A 397 -10.35 -11.82 -7.39
CA SER A 397 -8.93 -11.89 -7.72
C SER A 397 -8.12 -12.69 -6.68
N GLY A 398 -8.78 -13.23 -5.66
CA GLY A 398 -8.20 -14.11 -4.65
C GLY A 398 -8.01 -15.54 -5.18
N GLU A 399 -7.17 -16.28 -4.50
CA GLU A 399 -6.91 -17.70 -4.71
C GLU A 399 -7.21 -18.44 -3.41
N CYS A 400 -8.10 -19.41 -3.43
CA CYS A 400 -8.68 -20.01 -2.22
C CYS A 400 -7.64 -20.50 -1.21
N HIS A 401 -6.51 -21.07 -1.67
CA HIS A 401 -5.45 -21.63 -0.83
C HIS A 401 -4.11 -20.90 -0.96
N ASN A 402 -4.10 -19.73 -1.60
CA ASN A 402 -2.91 -18.91 -1.71
C ASN A 402 -3.14 -17.55 -1.06
N ILE A 403 -2.51 -17.34 0.09
CA ILE A 403 -2.61 -16.07 0.83
C ILE A 403 -2.05 -14.87 0.04
N HIS A 404 -1.24 -15.14 -0.99
CA HIS A 404 -0.65 -14.15 -1.87
C HIS A 404 -1.12 -14.34 -3.32
N PRO A 405 -2.40 -14.02 -3.65
CA PRO A 405 -2.90 -14.22 -5.01
C PRO A 405 -2.04 -13.50 -6.03
N LEU A 406 -1.79 -14.14 -7.17
CA LEU A 406 -0.88 -13.64 -8.20
C LEU A 406 -1.45 -12.43 -8.95
N ASN A 407 -2.77 -12.32 -9.05
CA ASN A 407 -3.44 -11.21 -9.73
C ASN A 407 -3.37 -9.93 -8.89
N LYS A 408 -2.29 -9.16 -9.05
CA LYS A 408 -2.11 -7.85 -8.44
C LYS A 408 -2.56 -6.69 -9.32
N GLU A 409 -2.78 -6.95 -10.61
CA GLU A 409 -3.25 -5.96 -11.57
C GLU A 409 -4.64 -5.45 -11.20
N THR A 410 -5.58 -6.36 -10.93
CA THR A 410 -6.94 -6.00 -10.49
C THR A 410 -6.93 -5.09 -9.26
N ALA A 411 -6.14 -5.42 -8.24
CA ALA A 411 -6.04 -4.61 -7.04
C ALA A 411 -5.45 -3.23 -7.34
N GLY A 412 -4.37 -3.17 -8.13
CA GLY A 412 -3.72 -1.89 -8.50
C GLY A 412 -4.63 -0.98 -9.31
N TYR A 413 -5.33 -1.51 -10.32
CA TYR A 413 -6.26 -0.74 -11.15
C TYR A 413 -7.47 -0.24 -10.35
N ARG A 414 -8.06 -1.08 -9.49
CA ARG A 414 -9.18 -0.66 -8.64
C ARG A 414 -8.79 0.42 -7.64
N LEU A 415 -7.59 0.38 -7.09
CA LEU A 415 -7.06 1.49 -6.29
C LEU A 415 -6.94 2.78 -7.13
N ALA A 416 -6.46 2.67 -8.37
CA ALA A 416 -6.35 3.81 -9.28
C ALA A 416 -7.73 4.40 -9.65
N PHE A 417 -8.73 3.55 -9.89
CA PHE A 417 -10.09 3.98 -10.18
C PHE A 417 -10.71 4.73 -9.00
N GLN A 418 -10.45 4.29 -7.75
CA GLN A 418 -10.85 5.06 -6.57
C GLN A 418 -10.20 6.43 -6.52
N ALA A 419 -8.91 6.55 -6.86
CA ALA A 419 -8.22 7.83 -6.92
C ALA A 419 -8.77 8.71 -8.05
N LEU A 420 -8.98 8.16 -9.24
CA LEU A 420 -9.54 8.87 -10.40
C LEU A 420 -10.95 9.41 -10.13
N TYR A 421 -11.75 8.68 -9.37
CA TYR A 421 -13.06 9.13 -8.94
C TYR A 421 -12.98 10.20 -7.84
N ARG A 422 -12.32 9.88 -6.71
CA ARG A 422 -12.44 10.67 -5.47
C ARG A 422 -11.50 11.87 -5.42
N TYR A 423 -10.30 11.75 -5.96
CA TYR A 423 -9.28 12.80 -5.91
C TYR A 423 -9.25 13.64 -7.20
N TYR A 424 -9.30 12.98 -8.35
CA TYR A 424 -9.22 13.68 -9.63
C TYR A 424 -10.59 14.08 -10.20
N GLY A 425 -11.69 13.44 -9.82
CA GLY A 425 -13.02 13.71 -10.36
C GLY A 425 -13.14 13.40 -11.86
N ILE A 426 -12.29 12.49 -12.38
CA ILE A 426 -12.28 12.11 -13.80
C ILE A 426 -13.29 11.01 -14.06
N TYR A 427 -13.35 9.99 -13.18
CA TYR A 427 -14.32 8.91 -13.28
C TYR A 427 -15.56 9.19 -12.42
N GLY A 428 -16.67 8.57 -12.77
CA GLY A 428 -17.87 8.51 -11.95
C GLY A 428 -17.80 7.37 -10.91
N GLU A 429 -18.75 7.38 -9.99
CA GLU A 429 -18.83 6.37 -8.95
C GLU A 429 -18.97 4.95 -9.52
N TRP A 430 -19.77 4.80 -10.57
CA TRP A 430 -20.05 3.50 -11.20
C TRP A 430 -18.82 2.88 -11.89
N GLU A 431 -17.83 3.69 -12.31
CA GLU A 431 -16.56 3.23 -12.88
C GLU A 431 -15.59 2.80 -11.79
N ALA A 432 -15.64 3.49 -10.66
CA ALA A 432 -14.71 3.24 -9.55
C ALA A 432 -15.18 2.18 -8.56
N CYS A 433 -16.50 2.04 -8.39
CA CYS A 433 -17.10 1.16 -7.41
C CYS A 433 -17.84 0.02 -8.12
N GLY A 434 -17.62 -1.20 -7.67
CA GLY A 434 -18.42 -2.34 -8.10
C GLY A 434 -19.85 -2.31 -7.56
N PRO A 435 -20.67 -3.29 -7.92
CA PRO A 435 -22.05 -3.41 -7.45
C PRO A 435 -22.15 -3.33 -5.93
N ARG A 436 -23.15 -2.57 -5.44
CA ARG A 436 -23.40 -2.38 -4.01
C ARG A 436 -24.84 -2.70 -3.67
N LEU A 437 -25.03 -3.40 -2.54
CA LEU A 437 -26.36 -3.60 -1.97
C LEU A 437 -26.86 -2.30 -1.36
N GLU A 438 -27.90 -1.70 -1.91
CA GLU A 438 -28.55 -0.51 -1.40
C GLU A 438 -29.64 -0.82 -0.39
N SER A 439 -30.47 -1.79 -0.71
CA SER A 439 -31.55 -2.20 0.16
C SER A 439 -31.92 -3.66 -0.07
N SER A 440 -32.57 -4.25 0.93
CA SER A 440 -33.21 -5.56 0.76
C SER A 440 -34.54 -5.62 1.51
N TYR A 441 -35.50 -6.33 0.93
CA TYR A 441 -36.80 -6.57 1.57
C TYR A 441 -37.34 -7.95 1.24
N ALA A 442 -38.18 -8.48 2.11
CA ALA A 442 -38.83 -9.76 1.90
C ALA A 442 -40.28 -9.58 1.43
N GLU A 443 -40.68 -10.31 0.41
CA GLU A 443 -42.06 -10.40 -0.05
C GLU A 443 -42.44 -11.87 -0.39
N GLY A 444 -43.39 -12.41 0.33
CA GLY A 444 -43.79 -13.81 0.21
C GLY A 444 -42.68 -14.77 0.70
N ASP A 445 -42.18 -15.59 -0.20
CA ASP A 445 -41.09 -16.55 -0.01
C ASP A 445 -39.77 -16.11 -0.67
N SER A 446 -39.73 -14.85 -1.09
CA SER A 446 -38.59 -14.28 -1.82
C SER A 446 -37.98 -13.09 -1.05
N VAL A 447 -36.66 -12.89 -1.21
CA VAL A 447 -35.93 -11.70 -0.77
C VAL A 447 -35.49 -10.95 -2.02
N TYR A 448 -35.78 -9.65 -2.05
CA TYR A 448 -35.35 -8.76 -3.12
C TYR A 448 -34.17 -7.93 -2.63
N ALA A 449 -33.15 -7.81 -3.45
CA ALA A 449 -31.98 -6.99 -3.22
C ALA A 449 -31.88 -5.93 -4.32
N GLU A 450 -31.80 -4.67 -3.94
CA GLU A 450 -31.55 -3.56 -4.86
C GLU A 450 -30.06 -3.29 -4.91
N ILE A 451 -29.48 -3.36 -6.12
CA ILE A 451 -28.05 -3.22 -6.37
C ILE A 451 -27.81 -1.92 -7.14
N SER A 452 -26.90 -1.07 -6.63
CA SER A 452 -26.40 0.11 -7.34
C SER A 452 -25.05 -0.16 -8.01
N CYS A 453 -24.53 0.84 -8.74
CA CYS A 453 -23.25 0.77 -9.46
C CYS A 453 -23.17 -0.40 -10.47
N CYS A 454 -24.30 -0.73 -11.10
CA CYS A 454 -24.41 -1.81 -12.09
C CYS A 454 -25.14 -1.36 -13.38
N GLN A 455 -24.92 -0.12 -13.83
CA GLN A 455 -25.62 0.48 -14.97
C GLN A 455 -25.39 -0.26 -16.30
N GLN A 456 -24.31 -1.03 -16.41
CA GLN A 456 -24.03 -1.88 -17.58
C GLN A 456 -24.51 -3.34 -17.40
N GLY A 457 -25.24 -3.61 -16.32
CA GLY A 457 -25.66 -4.95 -15.90
C GLY A 457 -24.68 -5.56 -14.89
N LEU A 458 -25.04 -6.75 -14.43
CA LEU A 458 -24.18 -7.58 -13.58
C LEU A 458 -23.57 -8.67 -14.46
N VAL A 459 -22.27 -8.84 -14.39
CA VAL A 459 -21.60 -10.02 -14.95
C VAL A 459 -21.78 -11.15 -13.94
N THR A 460 -22.34 -12.26 -14.41
CA THR A 460 -22.60 -13.44 -13.58
C THR A 460 -21.85 -14.63 -14.16
N ASP A 461 -21.58 -15.59 -13.31
CA ASP A 461 -20.94 -16.84 -13.69
C ASP A 461 -21.79 -17.54 -14.78
N GLY A 462 -21.27 -17.66 -15.99
CA GLY A 462 -21.94 -18.27 -17.14
C GLY A 462 -22.21 -17.39 -18.34
N ASP A 463 -22.01 -16.05 -18.23
CA ASP A 463 -22.28 -15.16 -19.36
C ASP A 463 -21.10 -15.07 -20.37
N ASP A 464 -19.86 -15.34 -19.97
CA ASP A 464 -18.68 -15.22 -20.86
C ASP A 464 -17.49 -16.15 -20.53
N GLY A 465 -17.62 -17.10 -19.62
CA GLY A 465 -16.54 -18.02 -19.24
C GLY A 465 -15.41 -17.36 -18.43
N PHE A 466 -15.57 -16.10 -18.04
CA PHE A 466 -14.56 -15.33 -17.31
C PHE A 466 -14.24 -15.94 -15.93
N LEU A 467 -15.21 -16.63 -15.32
CA LEU A 467 -15.05 -17.26 -14.02
C LEU A 467 -14.61 -18.74 -14.11
N GLU A 468 -14.62 -19.37 -15.30
CA GLU A 468 -14.09 -20.73 -15.47
C GLU A 468 -12.57 -20.81 -15.22
N ASP A 469 -11.83 -19.70 -15.42
CA ASP A 469 -10.40 -19.60 -15.16
C ASP A 469 -10.08 -19.18 -13.70
N LEU A 470 -11.06 -18.71 -12.95
CA LEU A 470 -10.91 -18.43 -11.52
C LEU A 470 -11.10 -19.74 -10.76
N TYR A 471 -10.03 -20.23 -10.17
CA TYR A 471 -9.96 -21.49 -9.42
C TYR A 471 -10.87 -21.47 -8.17
N PHE A 472 -12.18 -21.57 -8.36
CA PHE A 472 -13.16 -21.86 -7.30
C PHE A 472 -13.32 -23.37 -7.11
N GLY A 473 -12.21 -24.09 -6.98
CA GLY A 473 -12.19 -25.56 -6.94
C GLY A 473 -13.05 -26.21 -5.85
N ASP A 474 -13.60 -25.44 -4.93
CA ASP A 474 -14.46 -25.90 -3.82
C ASP A 474 -15.88 -25.31 -3.86
N PHE A 475 -16.22 -24.43 -4.81
CA PHE A 475 -17.58 -23.94 -4.99
C PHE A 475 -18.33 -24.82 -6.00
N LEU A 476 -19.47 -25.36 -5.58
CA LEU A 476 -20.33 -26.12 -6.47
C LEU A 476 -21.01 -25.15 -7.47
N PRO A 477 -21.22 -25.56 -8.73
CA PRO A 477 -21.91 -24.74 -9.75
C PRO A 477 -23.35 -24.32 -9.38
N GLU A 478 -23.90 -24.88 -8.34
CA GLU A 478 -25.22 -24.59 -7.76
C GLU A 478 -25.19 -23.55 -6.63
N ASP A 479 -23.99 -23.11 -6.21
CA ASP A 479 -23.85 -22.10 -5.16
C ASP A 479 -23.95 -20.71 -5.76
N SER A 480 -25.08 -20.05 -5.52
CA SER A 480 -25.34 -18.69 -6.01
C SER A 480 -24.55 -17.61 -5.29
N GLY A 481 -23.75 -17.97 -4.26
CA GLY A 481 -23.11 -17.00 -3.35
C GLY A 481 -24.07 -16.31 -2.39
N PHE A 482 -25.36 -16.68 -2.39
CA PHE A 482 -26.39 -16.13 -1.52
C PHE A 482 -27.00 -17.20 -0.65
N GLU A 483 -27.21 -16.86 0.62
CA GLU A 483 -27.93 -17.68 1.57
C GLU A 483 -29.06 -16.88 2.21
N VAL A 484 -30.13 -17.57 2.58
CA VAL A 484 -31.28 -16.98 3.28
C VAL A 484 -31.54 -17.73 4.58
N ALA A 485 -31.92 -16.99 5.63
CA ALA A 485 -32.30 -17.57 6.91
C ALA A 485 -33.68 -17.08 7.36
N GLY A 486 -34.38 -17.94 8.08
CA GLY A 486 -35.57 -17.55 8.82
C GLY A 486 -35.19 -16.85 10.16
N ALA A 487 -36.20 -16.66 11.00
CA ALA A 487 -36.03 -16.08 12.35
C ALA A 487 -35.16 -16.95 13.28
N ASP A 488 -34.92 -18.20 12.92
CA ASP A 488 -34.06 -19.15 13.64
C ASP A 488 -32.57 -18.94 13.36
N GLY A 489 -32.22 -18.11 12.36
CA GLY A 489 -30.83 -17.84 11.99
C GLY A 489 -30.11 -19.02 11.33
N VAL A 490 -30.84 -20.03 10.83
CA VAL A 490 -30.26 -21.14 10.07
C VAL A 490 -30.27 -20.77 8.59
N TYR A 491 -29.09 -20.71 8.00
CA TYR A 491 -28.88 -20.29 6.62
C TYR A 491 -28.98 -21.47 5.65
N PHE A 492 -29.59 -21.21 4.49
CA PHE A 492 -29.74 -22.17 3.38
C PHE A 492 -29.37 -21.46 2.07
N PRO A 493 -28.70 -22.16 1.12
CA PRO A 493 -28.41 -21.62 -0.20
C PRO A 493 -29.70 -21.12 -0.90
N ALA A 494 -29.62 -19.92 -1.45
CA ALA A 494 -30.72 -19.26 -2.14
C ALA A 494 -30.64 -19.48 -3.67
N LYS A 495 -31.78 -19.62 -4.34
CA LYS A 495 -31.82 -19.48 -5.79
C LYS A 495 -31.89 -18.01 -6.16
N VAL A 496 -30.95 -17.55 -6.99
CA VAL A 496 -30.89 -16.17 -7.45
C VAL A 496 -31.55 -16.03 -8.83
N GLN A 497 -32.29 -14.95 -9.00
CA GLN A 497 -32.86 -14.55 -10.28
C GLN A 497 -32.67 -13.05 -10.47
N TYR A 498 -32.08 -12.64 -11.57
CA TYR A 498 -31.90 -11.22 -11.92
C TYR A 498 -33.16 -10.70 -12.62
N LEU A 499 -33.61 -9.51 -12.27
CA LEU A 499 -34.83 -8.87 -12.75
C LEU A 499 -34.53 -7.65 -13.60
#